data_a3f17c64352ec533e6db142e7f47e5db
#
_entry.id   a3f17c64352ec533e6db142e7f47e5db
#
_cell.length_a   1.000
_cell.length_b   1.000
_cell.length_c   1.000
_cell.angle_alpha   90.00
_cell.angle_beta   90.00
_cell.angle_gamma   90.00
#
_symmetry.space_group_name_H-M   'P 1'
#
loop_
_entity.id
_entity.type
_entity.pdbx_description
1 polymer ?
#
loop_
_entity_poly.entity_id
_entity_poly.type
_entity_poly.pdbx_seq_one_letter_code
_entity_poly.pdbx_strand_id
1 'polypeptide(L)'
;MNRKKLQKQAEALNRGARHFRRPEVECLIRLFYTLVPEAGERRGAAGLDRNAFRSVLHLTFGMTDDMIMDRVFRAFDKDNDSCVSVKEWVEGLSIFLRGTLEEKMKYCFEVYDLNGDGYISREEMFHMLKNSLLKQPTEEDPDEGIKDLVEITLKKMDYDHDGKLSYTDFEKAVRDENLLLEAFGPCLPDIKSSLAFEMQAFQETHDL
;
A
#
# COMPACT_ATOMS: atom_id res chain seq x y z
N MET A 1 0.15 -22.25 -16.84
CA MET A 1 0.19 -23.03 -15.56
C MET A 1 -0.90 -24.10 -15.58
N ASN A 2 -0.63 -25.33 -15.05
CA ASN A 2 -1.64 -26.41 -15.03
C ASN A 2 -2.77 -26.06 -14.03
N ARG A 3 -4.06 -26.28 -14.43
CA ARG A 3 -5.26 -25.98 -13.62
C ARG A 3 -5.20 -26.56 -12.21
N LYS A 4 -4.76 -27.80 -12.05
CA LYS A 4 -4.62 -28.45 -10.72
C LYS A 4 -3.58 -27.75 -9.81
N LYS A 5 -2.46 -27.28 -10.40
CA LYS A 5 -1.41 -26.56 -9.67
C LYS A 5 -1.93 -25.19 -9.22
N LEU A 6 -2.67 -24.48 -10.10
CA LEU A 6 -3.29 -23.20 -9.80
C LEU A 6 -4.29 -23.34 -8.64
N GLN A 7 -5.19 -24.31 -8.70
CA GLN A 7 -6.20 -24.56 -7.66
C GLN A 7 -5.56 -24.85 -6.29
N LYS A 8 -4.53 -25.70 -6.26
CA LYS A 8 -3.79 -26.03 -5.04
C LYS A 8 -3.10 -24.80 -4.46
N GLN A 9 -2.49 -23.96 -5.30
CA GLN A 9 -1.84 -22.73 -4.89
C GLN A 9 -2.86 -21.72 -4.35
N ALA A 10 -3.99 -21.54 -5.03
CA ALA A 10 -5.07 -20.65 -4.58
C ALA A 10 -5.65 -21.08 -3.24
N GLU A 11 -5.86 -22.38 -3.02
CA GLU A 11 -6.33 -22.92 -1.73
C GLU A 11 -5.34 -22.63 -0.59
N ALA A 12 -4.05 -22.77 -0.84
CA ALA A 12 -3.03 -22.44 0.14
C ALA A 12 -2.98 -20.93 0.48
N LEU A 13 -3.08 -20.06 -0.54
CA LEU A 13 -3.02 -18.62 -0.37
C LEU A 13 -4.32 -18.00 0.17
N ASN A 14 -5.47 -18.62 -0.08
CA ASN A 14 -6.75 -18.10 0.38
C ASN A 14 -6.86 -17.97 1.90
N ARG A 15 -6.06 -18.73 2.66
CA ARG A 15 -6.01 -18.62 4.12
C ARG A 15 -5.46 -17.27 4.60
N GLY A 16 -4.51 -16.70 3.88
CA GLY A 16 -3.94 -15.38 4.17
C GLY A 16 -4.72 -14.23 3.55
N ALA A 17 -5.42 -14.46 2.45
CA ALA A 17 -6.19 -13.45 1.71
C ALA A 17 -7.68 -13.52 2.07
N ARG A 18 -8.02 -13.17 3.31
CA ARG A 18 -9.35 -13.39 3.91
C ARG A 18 -10.51 -12.67 3.23
N HIS A 19 -10.22 -11.60 2.48
CA HIS A 19 -11.23 -10.77 1.84
C HIS A 19 -11.57 -11.22 0.41
N PHE A 20 -10.82 -12.21 -0.12
CA PHE A 20 -11.07 -12.78 -1.44
C PHE A 20 -11.64 -14.19 -1.37
N ARG A 21 -12.55 -14.50 -2.29
CA ARG A 21 -12.99 -15.86 -2.52
C ARG A 21 -11.92 -16.62 -3.32
N ARG A 22 -11.90 -17.94 -3.21
CA ARG A 22 -10.93 -18.78 -3.93
C ARG A 22 -10.85 -18.51 -5.44
N PRO A 23 -11.96 -18.36 -6.19
CA PRO A 23 -11.89 -18.03 -7.62
C PRO A 23 -11.20 -16.69 -7.89
N GLU A 24 -11.43 -15.68 -7.03
CA GLU A 24 -10.77 -14.38 -7.12
C GLU A 24 -9.25 -14.51 -6.88
N VAL A 25 -8.84 -15.34 -5.93
CA VAL A 25 -7.42 -15.63 -5.69
C VAL A 25 -6.80 -16.32 -6.93
N GLU A 26 -7.52 -17.23 -7.59
CA GLU A 26 -7.05 -17.84 -8.85
C GLU A 26 -6.81 -16.79 -9.95
N CYS A 27 -7.71 -15.82 -10.07
CA CYS A 27 -7.54 -14.70 -11.02
C CYS A 27 -6.32 -13.83 -10.68
N LEU A 28 -6.13 -13.50 -9.40
CA LEU A 28 -4.97 -12.71 -8.95
C LEU A 28 -3.64 -13.43 -9.18
N ILE A 29 -3.60 -14.75 -9.00
CA ILE A 29 -2.41 -15.56 -9.30
C ILE A 29 -2.12 -15.54 -10.81
N ARG A 30 -3.13 -15.69 -11.67
CA ARG A 30 -2.94 -15.61 -13.12
C ARG A 30 -2.42 -14.23 -13.51
N LEU A 31 -3.05 -13.17 -13.02
CA LEU A 31 -2.60 -11.79 -13.28
C LEU A 31 -1.16 -11.58 -12.85
N PHE A 32 -0.78 -12.05 -11.67
CA PHE A 32 0.60 -11.97 -11.18
C PHE A 32 1.61 -12.54 -12.19
N TYR A 33 1.37 -13.75 -12.69
CA TYR A 33 2.28 -14.38 -13.65
C TYR A 33 2.29 -13.71 -15.02
N THR A 34 1.29 -12.91 -15.38
CA THR A 34 1.36 -12.06 -16.59
C THR A 34 2.17 -10.80 -16.38
N LEU A 35 2.29 -10.34 -15.13
CA LEU A 35 3.03 -9.12 -14.76
C LEU A 35 4.51 -9.38 -14.48
N VAL A 36 4.87 -10.61 -14.09
CA VAL A 36 6.27 -10.97 -13.85
C VAL A 36 7.05 -10.95 -15.17
N PRO A 37 8.09 -10.12 -15.32
CA PRO A 37 8.88 -10.09 -16.55
C PRO A 37 9.60 -11.43 -16.78
N GLU A 38 9.64 -11.91 -18.03
CA GLU A 38 10.33 -13.15 -18.41
C GLU A 38 11.82 -13.17 -18.00
N ALA A 39 12.44 -12.00 -17.89
CA ALA A 39 13.82 -11.84 -17.41
C ALA A 39 13.98 -12.14 -15.90
N GLY A 40 12.93 -12.02 -15.11
CA GLY A 40 12.93 -12.32 -13.68
C GLY A 40 13.02 -13.82 -13.40
N GLU A 41 12.32 -14.63 -14.20
CA GLU A 41 12.40 -16.10 -14.10
C GLU A 41 13.82 -16.64 -14.32
N ARG A 42 14.58 -15.99 -15.20
CA ARG A 42 15.98 -16.39 -15.52
C ARG A 42 16.99 -16.04 -14.42
N ARG A 43 16.66 -15.09 -13.53
CA ARG A 43 17.52 -14.65 -12.43
C ARG A 43 17.19 -15.28 -11.08
N GLY A 44 16.20 -16.19 -11.05
CA GLY A 44 15.79 -16.86 -9.80
C GLY A 44 14.93 -16.02 -8.87
N ALA A 45 14.62 -14.77 -9.20
CA ALA A 45 13.67 -13.94 -8.48
C ALA A 45 12.25 -14.25 -8.98
N ALA A 46 11.51 -15.09 -8.26
CA ALA A 46 10.15 -15.51 -8.61
C ALA A 46 9.10 -14.46 -8.19
N GLY A 47 9.29 -13.17 -8.51
CA GLY A 47 8.40 -12.12 -8.05
C GLY A 47 8.43 -10.85 -8.90
N LEU A 48 7.56 -9.90 -8.53
CA LEU A 48 7.55 -8.56 -9.10
C LEU A 48 8.65 -7.73 -8.44
N ASP A 49 9.60 -7.26 -9.22
CA ASP A 49 10.59 -6.31 -8.75
C ASP A 49 9.96 -4.94 -8.49
N ARG A 50 10.73 -4.04 -7.86
CA ARG A 50 10.30 -2.67 -7.52
C ARG A 50 9.72 -1.92 -8.73
N ASN A 51 10.35 -2.02 -9.90
CA ASN A 51 9.93 -1.28 -11.09
C ASN A 51 8.63 -1.83 -11.67
N ALA A 52 8.49 -3.15 -11.76
CA ALA A 52 7.26 -3.79 -12.23
C ALA A 52 6.09 -3.49 -11.28
N PHE A 53 6.31 -3.55 -9.97
CA PHE A 53 5.28 -3.24 -8.98
C PHE A 53 4.88 -1.76 -9.01
N ARG A 54 5.83 -0.83 -9.11
CA ARG A 54 5.54 0.61 -9.28
C ARG A 54 4.73 0.88 -10.53
N SER A 55 5.04 0.20 -11.64
CA SER A 55 4.26 0.32 -12.87
C SER A 55 2.81 -0.10 -12.66
N VAL A 56 2.56 -1.15 -11.90
CA VAL A 56 1.19 -1.55 -11.52
C VAL A 56 0.52 -0.47 -10.68
N LEU A 57 1.17 0.06 -9.65
CA LEU A 57 0.62 1.13 -8.81
C LEU A 57 0.27 2.38 -9.63
N HIS A 58 1.13 2.75 -10.55
CA HIS A 58 0.94 3.92 -11.41
C HIS A 58 -0.16 3.72 -12.45
N LEU A 59 -0.06 2.66 -13.24
CA LEU A 59 -0.96 2.43 -14.38
C LEU A 59 -2.35 1.95 -13.96
N THR A 60 -2.44 1.19 -12.88
CA THR A 60 -3.69 0.59 -12.44
C THR A 60 -4.41 1.44 -11.40
N PHE A 61 -3.66 1.99 -10.44
CA PHE A 61 -4.23 2.74 -9.32
C PHE A 61 -3.98 4.24 -9.37
N GLY A 62 -3.32 4.74 -10.43
CA GLY A 62 -3.09 6.16 -10.64
C GLY A 62 -2.17 6.83 -9.62
N MET A 63 -1.36 6.05 -8.90
CA MET A 63 -0.41 6.60 -7.94
C MET A 63 0.73 7.33 -8.65
N THR A 64 1.12 8.50 -8.13
CA THR A 64 2.12 9.39 -8.75
C THR A 64 3.22 9.83 -7.79
N ASP A 65 3.10 9.55 -6.51
CA ASP A 65 4.12 9.88 -5.50
C ASP A 65 5.14 8.74 -5.42
N ASP A 66 6.35 9.00 -5.93
CA ASP A 66 7.41 8.00 -6.00
C ASP A 66 7.82 7.46 -4.63
N MET A 67 7.85 8.32 -3.61
CA MET A 67 8.21 7.92 -2.26
C MET A 67 7.14 7.02 -1.65
N ILE A 68 5.87 7.40 -1.78
CA ILE A 68 4.74 6.59 -1.29
C ILE A 68 4.69 5.25 -2.03
N MET A 69 4.88 5.22 -3.35
CA MET A 69 4.93 3.96 -4.12
C MET A 69 6.06 3.05 -3.67
N ASP A 70 7.22 3.58 -3.33
CA ASP A 70 8.33 2.80 -2.77
C ASP A 70 7.99 2.23 -1.38
N ARG A 71 7.27 2.99 -0.57
CA ARG A 71 6.81 2.53 0.75
C ARG A 71 5.71 1.48 0.64
N VAL A 72 4.79 1.63 -0.31
CA VAL A 72 3.80 0.59 -0.63
C VAL A 72 4.48 -0.71 -1.07
N PHE A 73 5.51 -0.63 -1.92
CA PHE A 73 6.31 -1.80 -2.29
C PHE A 73 6.89 -2.49 -1.06
N ARG A 74 7.51 -1.75 -0.14
CA ARG A 74 8.07 -2.31 1.10
C ARG A 74 7.01 -2.90 2.03
N ALA A 75 5.81 -2.33 2.05
CA ALA A 75 4.70 -2.86 2.84
C ALA A 75 4.19 -4.21 2.28
N PHE A 76 4.34 -4.44 0.98
CA PHE A 76 4.03 -5.72 0.33
C PHE A 76 5.18 -6.74 0.48
N ASP A 77 6.44 -6.32 0.30
CA ASP A 77 7.66 -7.14 0.43
C ASP A 77 7.97 -7.41 1.91
N LYS A 78 7.28 -8.39 2.50
CA LYS A 78 7.36 -8.69 3.94
C LYS A 78 8.65 -9.38 4.36
N ASP A 79 9.24 -10.16 3.46
CA ASP A 79 10.50 -10.87 3.74
C ASP A 79 11.75 -10.07 3.35
N ASN A 80 11.55 -8.86 2.76
CA ASN A 80 12.60 -7.93 2.34
C ASN A 80 13.60 -8.54 1.33
N ASP A 81 13.10 -9.39 0.44
CA ASP A 81 13.92 -10.00 -0.62
C ASP A 81 14.04 -9.12 -1.88
N SER A 82 13.45 -7.92 -1.83
CA SER A 82 13.39 -6.93 -2.92
C SER A 82 12.50 -7.33 -4.09
N CYS A 83 11.60 -8.28 -3.89
CA CYS A 83 10.59 -8.72 -4.83
C CYS A 83 9.26 -8.96 -4.11
N VAL A 84 8.14 -8.71 -4.77
CA VAL A 84 6.84 -9.11 -4.26
C VAL A 84 6.52 -10.51 -4.81
N SER A 85 6.48 -11.50 -3.94
CA SER A 85 6.08 -12.87 -4.28
C SER A 85 4.58 -12.97 -4.56
N VAL A 86 4.15 -14.06 -5.19
CA VAL A 86 2.71 -14.28 -5.44
C VAL A 86 1.89 -14.34 -4.14
N LYS A 87 2.48 -14.81 -3.05
CA LYS A 87 1.85 -14.81 -1.74
C LYS A 87 1.65 -13.38 -1.23
N GLU A 88 2.70 -12.59 -1.23
CA GLU A 88 2.67 -11.19 -0.79
C GLU A 88 1.75 -10.33 -1.66
N TRP A 89 1.72 -10.60 -2.97
CA TRP A 89 0.79 -9.98 -3.91
C TRP A 89 -0.68 -10.22 -3.50
N VAL A 90 -1.07 -11.47 -3.30
CA VAL A 90 -2.45 -11.84 -2.98
C VAL A 90 -2.84 -11.36 -1.57
N GLU A 91 -1.98 -11.57 -0.57
CA GLU A 91 -2.22 -11.13 0.81
C GLU A 91 -2.23 -9.60 0.94
N GLY A 92 -1.30 -8.92 0.28
CA GLY A 92 -1.22 -7.46 0.27
C GLY A 92 -2.43 -6.82 -0.42
N LEU A 93 -2.85 -7.33 -1.57
CA LEU A 93 -4.05 -6.84 -2.26
C LEU A 93 -5.34 -7.09 -1.46
N SER A 94 -5.40 -8.14 -0.66
CA SER A 94 -6.54 -8.39 0.23
C SER A 94 -6.78 -7.21 1.19
N ILE A 95 -5.72 -6.69 1.78
CA ILE A 95 -5.78 -5.51 2.66
C ILE A 95 -5.94 -4.22 1.85
N PHE A 96 -5.15 -4.06 0.79
CA PHE A 96 -5.09 -2.86 -0.04
C PHE A 96 -6.44 -2.52 -0.70
N LEU A 97 -7.18 -3.54 -1.14
CA LEU A 97 -8.47 -3.37 -1.82
C LEU A 97 -9.67 -3.49 -0.86
N ARG A 98 -9.65 -4.46 0.04
CA ARG A 98 -10.82 -4.85 0.86
C ARG A 98 -10.54 -4.97 2.36
N GLY A 99 -9.40 -4.49 2.84
CA GLY A 99 -9.06 -4.56 4.26
C GLY A 99 -10.08 -3.89 5.16
N THR A 100 -10.20 -4.37 6.40
CA THR A 100 -10.94 -3.67 7.46
C THR A 100 -10.23 -2.38 7.83
N LEU A 101 -10.91 -1.50 8.59
CA LEU A 101 -10.29 -0.26 9.07
C LEU A 101 -9.03 -0.55 9.89
N GLU A 102 -9.05 -1.56 10.76
CA GLU A 102 -7.88 -1.98 11.54
C GLU A 102 -6.71 -2.44 10.68
N GLU A 103 -6.98 -3.24 9.65
CA GLU A 103 -5.93 -3.70 8.72
C GLU A 103 -5.35 -2.54 7.91
N LYS A 104 -6.20 -1.63 7.45
CA LYS A 104 -5.78 -0.44 6.72
C LYS A 104 -4.99 0.54 7.60
N MET A 105 -5.38 0.71 8.87
CA MET A 105 -4.61 1.53 9.81
C MET A 105 -3.19 0.98 10.03
N LYS A 106 -3.06 -0.33 10.26
CA LYS A 106 -1.74 -0.98 10.40
C LYS A 106 -0.90 -0.82 9.14
N TYR A 107 -1.50 -1.03 7.99
CA TYR A 107 -0.86 -0.87 6.69
C TYR A 107 -0.37 0.58 6.46
N CYS A 108 -1.24 1.57 6.64
CA CYS A 108 -0.87 2.98 6.46
C CYS A 108 0.21 3.42 7.45
N PHE A 109 0.13 3.00 8.70
CA PHE A 109 1.16 3.29 9.69
C PHE A 109 2.53 2.72 9.28
N GLU A 110 2.56 1.47 8.79
CA GLU A 110 3.78 0.84 8.28
C GLU A 110 4.35 1.58 7.06
N VAL A 111 3.49 2.08 6.18
CA VAL A 111 3.91 2.91 5.03
C VAL A 111 4.55 4.21 5.50
N TYR A 112 3.99 4.85 6.51
CA TYR A 112 4.43 6.16 7.01
C TYR A 112 5.61 6.11 7.99
N ASP A 113 5.82 5.01 8.68
CA ASP A 113 6.99 4.76 9.53
C ASP A 113 8.20 4.42 8.64
N LEU A 114 8.92 5.46 8.21
CA LEU A 114 9.97 5.33 7.18
C LEU A 114 11.19 4.55 7.66
N ASN A 115 11.54 4.69 8.93
CA ASN A 115 12.70 4.03 9.53
C ASN A 115 12.35 2.70 10.23
N GLY A 116 11.07 2.39 10.40
CA GLY A 116 10.60 1.15 11.00
C GLY A 116 10.80 1.08 12.52
N ASP A 117 10.87 2.22 13.21
CA ASP A 117 11.07 2.28 14.66
C ASP A 117 9.77 2.19 15.50
N GLY A 118 8.63 2.10 14.84
CA GLY A 118 7.31 2.03 15.47
C GLY A 118 6.69 3.37 15.80
N TYR A 119 7.27 4.45 15.30
CA TYR A 119 6.78 5.82 15.45
C TYR A 119 6.84 6.57 14.13
N ILE A 120 5.98 7.56 13.94
CA ILE A 120 6.09 8.53 12.85
C ILE A 120 6.64 9.81 13.45
N SER A 121 7.90 10.14 13.14
CA SER A 121 8.60 11.31 13.64
C SER A 121 8.22 12.58 12.90
N ARG A 122 8.56 13.76 13.44
CA ARG A 122 8.40 15.06 12.77
C ARG A 122 9.12 15.11 11.43
N GLU A 123 10.33 14.57 11.39
CA GLU A 123 11.16 14.53 10.19
C GLU A 123 10.52 13.68 9.10
N GLU A 124 9.94 12.54 9.47
CA GLU A 124 9.23 11.67 8.54
C GLU A 124 7.95 12.33 8.02
N MET A 125 7.16 12.97 8.90
CA MET A 125 5.98 13.74 8.49
C MET A 125 6.36 14.87 7.52
N PHE A 126 7.39 15.63 7.86
CA PHE A 126 7.89 16.71 7.03
C PHE A 126 8.31 16.19 5.65
N HIS A 127 9.05 15.10 5.61
CA HIS A 127 9.54 14.50 4.38
C HIS A 127 8.41 14.02 3.46
N MET A 128 7.41 13.35 4.03
CA MET A 128 6.23 12.89 3.27
C MET A 128 5.37 14.05 2.76
N LEU A 129 5.09 15.04 3.60
CA LEU A 129 4.29 16.21 3.24
C LEU A 129 5.01 17.11 2.23
N LYS A 130 6.32 17.25 2.33
CA LYS A 130 7.13 17.98 1.35
C LYS A 130 6.98 17.38 -0.05
N ASN A 131 7.09 16.08 -0.18
CA ASN A 131 6.94 15.40 -1.46
C ASN A 131 5.51 15.48 -2.03
N SER A 132 4.49 15.45 -1.16
CA SER A 132 3.10 15.58 -1.57
C SER A 132 2.72 16.99 -2.03
N LEU A 133 3.27 18.04 -1.41
CA LEU A 133 2.86 19.43 -1.60
C LEU A 133 3.71 20.21 -2.61
N LEU A 134 4.95 19.79 -2.89
CA LEU A 134 5.86 20.47 -3.82
C LEU A 134 5.39 20.51 -5.29
N LYS A 135 4.26 19.91 -5.61
CA LYS A 135 3.66 19.98 -6.95
C LYS A 135 2.99 21.32 -7.29
N GLN A 136 2.91 22.25 -6.33
CA GLN A 136 2.37 23.59 -6.57
C GLN A 136 3.47 24.65 -6.40
N PRO A 137 3.77 25.46 -7.43
CA PRO A 137 4.69 26.60 -7.30
C PRO A 137 4.02 27.66 -6.42
N THR A 138 4.54 27.88 -5.22
CA THR A 138 4.18 29.00 -4.35
C THR A 138 5.35 29.96 -4.26
N GLU A 139 5.07 31.27 -4.23
CA GLU A 139 6.08 32.34 -4.09
C GLU A 139 6.68 32.42 -2.68
N GLU A 140 6.10 31.72 -1.69
CA GLU A 140 6.57 31.63 -0.31
C GLU A 140 7.48 30.45 -0.10
N ASP A 141 8.33 30.49 0.96
CA ASP A 141 9.19 29.38 1.35
C ASP A 141 8.32 28.14 1.67
N PRO A 142 8.31 27.10 0.80
CA PRO A 142 7.44 25.95 1.00
C PRO A 142 7.77 25.17 2.26
N ASP A 143 9.01 25.24 2.77
CA ASP A 143 9.46 24.49 3.93
C ASP A 143 8.85 25.03 5.24
N GLU A 144 8.60 26.34 5.34
CA GLU A 144 7.96 26.92 6.52
C GLU A 144 6.49 26.50 6.63
N GLY A 145 5.75 26.56 5.53
CA GLY A 145 4.35 26.11 5.49
C GLY A 145 4.21 24.60 5.81
N ILE A 146 5.18 23.78 5.38
CA ILE A 146 5.18 22.34 5.70
C ILE A 146 5.46 22.10 7.19
N LYS A 147 6.38 22.85 7.80
CA LYS A 147 6.65 22.78 9.25
C LYS A 147 5.40 23.12 10.05
N ASP A 148 4.69 24.17 9.66
CA ASP A 148 3.42 24.56 10.30
C ASP A 148 2.37 23.44 10.17
N LEU A 149 2.27 22.81 9.04
CA LEU A 149 1.35 21.68 8.80
C LEU A 149 1.71 20.47 9.68
N VAL A 150 2.99 20.16 9.83
CA VAL A 150 3.47 19.11 10.76
C VAL A 150 3.05 19.42 12.20
N GLU A 151 3.23 20.65 12.66
CA GLU A 151 2.84 21.04 14.02
C GLU A 151 1.31 20.99 14.23
N ILE A 152 0.52 21.39 13.23
CA ILE A 152 -0.94 21.26 13.27
C ILE A 152 -1.35 19.79 13.35
N THR A 153 -0.71 18.93 12.56
CA THR A 153 -0.97 17.49 12.54
C THR A 153 -0.64 16.85 13.90
N LEU A 154 0.52 17.19 14.46
CA LEU A 154 0.91 16.72 15.80
C LEU A 154 -0.08 17.18 16.87
N LYS A 155 -0.50 18.44 16.88
CA LYS A 155 -1.51 18.93 17.83
C LYS A 155 -2.81 18.15 17.76
N LYS A 156 -3.15 17.63 16.59
CA LYS A 156 -4.40 16.89 16.37
C LYS A 156 -4.27 15.39 16.71
N MET A 157 -3.12 14.78 16.45
CA MET A 157 -2.94 13.34 16.50
C MET A 157 -2.06 12.84 17.65
N ASP A 158 -1.13 13.66 18.13
CA ASP A 158 -0.19 13.32 19.21
C ASP A 158 -0.87 13.54 20.57
N TYR A 159 -1.50 12.48 21.11
CA TYR A 159 -2.30 12.58 22.33
C TYR A 159 -1.46 12.62 23.60
N ASP A 160 -0.28 12.03 23.61
CA ASP A 160 0.64 12.04 24.77
C ASP A 160 1.66 13.19 24.71
N HIS A 161 1.65 13.97 23.63
CA HIS A 161 2.49 15.16 23.43
C HIS A 161 4.00 14.90 23.52
N ASP A 162 4.43 13.73 23.02
CA ASP A 162 5.85 13.36 22.99
C ASP A 162 6.58 13.83 21.70
N GLY A 163 5.86 14.47 20.78
CA GLY A 163 6.38 15.03 19.53
C GLY A 163 6.54 14.04 18.38
N LYS A 164 5.97 12.86 18.50
CA LYS A 164 5.92 11.81 17.49
C LYS A 164 4.59 11.06 17.58
N LEU A 165 4.24 10.32 16.56
CA LEU A 165 3.02 9.51 16.56
C LEU A 165 3.37 8.05 16.81
N SER A 166 2.87 7.50 17.92
CA SER A 166 2.80 6.07 18.14
C SER A 166 1.65 5.46 17.31
N TYR A 167 1.66 4.13 17.13
CA TYR A 167 0.51 3.46 16.50
C TYR A 167 -0.80 3.74 17.28
N THR A 168 -0.74 3.80 18.59
CA THR A 168 -1.91 4.09 19.45
C THR A 168 -2.48 5.50 19.18
N ASP A 169 -1.62 6.49 19.01
CA ASP A 169 -2.03 7.85 18.65
C ASP A 169 -2.68 7.89 17.27
N PHE A 170 -2.03 7.26 16.30
CA PHE A 170 -2.54 7.15 14.95
C PHE A 170 -3.89 6.43 14.89
N GLU A 171 -4.01 5.28 15.54
CA GLU A 171 -5.25 4.51 15.60
C GLU A 171 -6.38 5.33 16.20
N LYS A 172 -6.13 5.99 17.34
CA LYS A 172 -7.13 6.83 18.03
C LYS A 172 -7.59 7.99 17.15
N ALA A 173 -6.64 8.69 16.52
CA ALA A 173 -6.94 9.83 15.65
C ALA A 173 -7.76 9.39 14.41
N VAL A 174 -7.43 8.26 13.79
CA VAL A 174 -8.16 7.74 12.63
C VAL A 174 -9.55 7.25 13.00
N ARG A 175 -9.75 6.67 14.20
CA ARG A 175 -11.07 6.27 14.67
C ARG A 175 -11.97 7.45 14.93
N ASP A 176 -11.41 8.56 15.43
CA ASP A 176 -12.14 9.82 15.65
C ASP A 176 -12.45 10.52 14.31
N GLU A 177 -11.52 10.45 13.35
CA GLU A 177 -11.67 11.06 12.02
C GLU A 177 -11.00 10.19 10.95
N ASN A 178 -11.80 9.42 10.22
CA ASN A 178 -11.32 8.47 9.21
C ASN A 178 -10.49 9.09 8.07
N LEU A 179 -10.66 10.39 7.80
CA LEU A 179 -9.87 11.11 6.79
C LEU A 179 -8.39 11.18 7.15
N LEU A 180 -8.04 11.02 8.42
CA LEU A 180 -6.64 11.00 8.88
C LEU A 180 -5.89 9.71 8.54
N LEU A 181 -6.58 8.68 8.04
CA LEU A 181 -5.96 7.42 7.61
C LEU A 181 -4.84 7.65 6.59
N GLU A 182 -5.03 8.58 5.65
CA GLU A 182 -4.07 8.94 4.62
C GLU A 182 -3.53 10.37 4.80
N ALA A 183 -3.35 10.79 6.06
CA ALA A 183 -2.92 12.15 6.42
C ALA A 183 -1.59 12.60 5.79
N PHE A 184 -0.67 11.66 5.52
CA PHE A 184 0.68 11.95 5.02
C PHE A 184 0.86 11.61 3.53
N GLY A 185 -0.20 11.25 2.85
CA GLY A 185 -0.22 10.98 1.43
C GLY A 185 -1.04 9.73 1.07
N PRO A 186 -1.54 9.66 -0.18
CA PRO A 186 -2.39 8.56 -0.62
C PRO A 186 -1.58 7.27 -0.77
N CYS A 187 -1.78 6.31 0.13
CA CYS A 187 -1.14 4.99 0.12
C CYS A 187 -2.11 3.83 -0.13
N LEU A 188 -3.39 4.13 -0.29
CA LEU A 188 -4.45 3.19 -0.65
C LEU A 188 -5.09 3.61 -1.98
N PRO A 189 -5.65 2.67 -2.77
CA PRO A 189 -6.36 3.02 -3.99
C PRO A 189 -7.67 3.73 -3.66
N ASP A 190 -8.08 4.67 -4.51
CA ASP A 190 -9.43 5.21 -4.43
C ASP A 190 -10.49 4.16 -4.82
N ILE A 191 -11.74 4.42 -4.47
CA ILE A 191 -12.86 3.50 -4.71
C ILE A 191 -13.02 3.21 -6.20
N LYS A 192 -12.85 4.21 -7.06
CA LYS A 192 -13.01 4.07 -8.51
C LYS A 192 -11.93 3.17 -9.11
N SER A 193 -10.69 3.38 -8.74
CA SER A 193 -9.55 2.56 -9.19
C SER A 193 -9.64 1.13 -8.67
N SER A 194 -10.06 0.94 -7.41
CA SER A 194 -10.29 -0.37 -6.81
C SER A 194 -11.36 -1.16 -7.56
N LEU A 195 -12.51 -0.55 -7.82
CA LEU A 195 -13.61 -1.18 -8.57
C LEU A 195 -13.20 -1.50 -10.01
N ALA A 196 -12.51 -0.59 -10.69
CA ALA A 196 -12.02 -0.82 -12.05
C ALA A 196 -11.05 -2.01 -12.11
N PHE A 197 -10.12 -2.10 -11.15
CA PHE A 197 -9.21 -3.23 -11.02
C PHE A 197 -9.96 -4.55 -10.80
N GLU A 198 -10.88 -4.57 -9.84
CA GLU A 198 -11.65 -5.78 -9.52
C GLU A 198 -12.52 -6.24 -10.69
N MET A 199 -13.18 -5.32 -11.38
CA MET A 199 -13.96 -5.64 -12.58
C MET A 199 -13.09 -6.28 -13.67
N GLN A 200 -11.89 -5.76 -13.89
CA GLN A 200 -10.97 -6.31 -14.88
C GLN A 200 -10.36 -7.64 -14.44
N ALA A 201 -9.90 -7.73 -13.18
CA ALA A 201 -9.22 -8.90 -12.66
C ALA A 201 -10.14 -10.11 -12.49
N PHE A 202 -11.41 -9.87 -12.15
CA PHE A 202 -12.38 -10.92 -11.78
C PHE A 202 -13.47 -11.17 -12.83
N GLN A 203 -13.29 -10.72 -14.07
CA GLN A 203 -14.28 -10.92 -15.14
C GLN A 203 -14.73 -12.39 -15.29
N GLU A 204 -13.80 -13.34 -15.19
CA GLU A 204 -14.10 -14.77 -15.31
C GLU A 204 -14.92 -15.35 -14.14
N THR A 205 -15.09 -14.63 -13.03
CA THR A 205 -15.83 -15.12 -11.85
C THR A 205 -17.31 -14.73 -11.87
N HIS A 206 -17.70 -13.81 -12.76
CA HIS A 206 -19.09 -13.37 -12.90
C HIS A 206 -19.92 -14.24 -13.85
N ASP A 207 -19.27 -15.10 -14.62
CA ASP A 207 -19.92 -16.02 -15.59
C ASP A 207 -20.16 -17.44 -15.02
N LEU A 208 -20.01 -17.63 -13.71
CA LEU A 208 -20.25 -18.86 -12.97
C LEU A 208 -21.28 -18.66 -11.87
#